data_616dc46475e8ab47f5c3792b70198cc9
#
_entry.id   616dc46475e8ab47f5c3792b70198cc9
#
_cell.length_a   1.000
_cell.length_b   1.000
_cell.length_c   1.000
_cell.angle_alpha   90.00
_cell.angle_beta   90.00
_cell.angle_gamma   90.00
#
_symmetry.space_group_name_H-M   'P 1'
#
loop_
_entity.id
_entity.type
_entity.pdbx_description
1 polymer ?
#
loop_
_entity_poly.entity_id
_entity_poly.type
_entity_poly.pdbx_seq_one_letter_code
_entity_poly.pdbx_strand_id
1 'polypeptide(L)'
;LIGSGTIVEIVPWPVIAYPLSFLWLVGLTNAFNLIDNIDGLSAGIAAISACALSLFSLDGGNSSVGMLSLGLAGASIGFLFYNFNPARIFMGDCGSMFLGFMLAGLSLSGTWRHASSLFVTLLAPVLILSIPIFDTAFVTVTRKLRGQPVSQGGRDHLSHRLVLLGFSEKKTVLILYSLSAICALGALFFNAVSPVVFAAVAFLFCVGLFYFCVYLGSARAACTADIQQKHTGQQAHALRVNAQRFIEIFIDLALIAIAYFLAYVIRFESGLPGLQLTYFISTLPLVMVVKITLFYCFGLYQTIWRHVGVRDFINILKAVALSSLIIMAFILMYTRFEFFSRTVFVIDAMLCLLLVSGAHFSLRVLREYLESQPRDSRRVLLIGAGDAGEMALREIRNNPGLKFQVAGFLDDDPFKRNRKIHGVKVLGTVADIAAVVEKTKAREVLVTISALPTDDLARISRALSLIHISEPTRLLSSSYAVFCL
;
A
#
# COMPACT_ATOMS: atom_id res chain seq x y z
N LEU A 1 3.49 -14.35 35.54
CA LEU A 1 2.27 -14.47 34.70
C LEU A 1 1.23 -15.42 35.33
N ILE A 2 1.64 -16.54 35.90
CA ILE A 2 0.74 -17.52 36.54
C ILE A 2 0.14 -16.98 37.86
N GLY A 3 0.77 -16.02 38.51
CA GLY A 3 0.34 -15.45 39.79
C GLY A 3 -0.37 -14.10 39.70
N SER A 4 -0.47 -13.47 38.53
CA SER A 4 -0.99 -12.09 38.38
C SER A 4 -2.43 -12.01 37.86
N GLY A 5 -3.10 -13.10 37.58
CA GLY A 5 -4.52 -13.13 37.18
C GLY A 5 -4.83 -12.51 35.78
N THR A 6 -3.81 -12.09 35.04
CA THR A 6 -3.97 -11.14 33.92
C THR A 6 -4.50 -11.73 32.63
N ILE A 7 -4.49 -13.05 32.44
CA ILE A 7 -4.94 -13.65 31.18
C ILE A 7 -6.15 -14.57 31.40
N VAL A 8 -6.25 -15.15 32.58
CA VAL A 8 -7.33 -16.07 32.98
C VAL A 8 -8.68 -15.36 33.10
N GLU A 9 -8.67 -14.03 33.37
CA GLU A 9 -9.92 -13.26 33.55
C GLU A 9 -10.68 -13.01 32.24
N ILE A 10 -9.98 -13.08 31.07
CA ILE A 10 -10.63 -12.77 29.77
C ILE A 10 -11.12 -14.03 29.07
N VAL A 11 -10.29 -15.06 29.08
CA VAL A 11 -10.64 -16.36 28.51
C VAL A 11 -10.89 -17.32 29.66
N PRO A 12 -12.14 -17.68 29.91
CA PRO A 12 -12.51 -18.48 31.10
C PRO A 12 -11.93 -19.91 31.07
N TRP A 13 -11.31 -20.29 29.97
CA TRP A 13 -10.69 -21.61 29.79
C TRP A 13 -9.17 -21.55 29.83
N PRO A 14 -8.50 -21.98 30.91
CA PRO A 14 -7.04 -21.93 31.07
C PRO A 14 -6.28 -22.66 29.94
N VAL A 15 -6.87 -23.75 29.43
CA VAL A 15 -6.32 -24.55 28.34
C VAL A 15 -6.13 -23.75 27.04
N ILE A 16 -6.95 -22.72 26.83
CA ILE A 16 -6.86 -21.81 25.67
C ILE A 16 -6.08 -20.56 26.03
N ALA A 17 -6.28 -20.01 27.22
CA ALA A 17 -5.68 -18.78 27.68
C ALA A 17 -4.13 -18.84 27.73
N TYR A 18 -3.57 -19.93 28.28
CA TYR A 18 -2.11 -20.07 28.37
C TYR A 18 -1.40 -20.19 27.03
N PRO A 19 -1.82 -21.06 26.07
CA PRO A 19 -1.21 -21.11 24.75
C PRO A 19 -1.33 -19.80 23.97
N LEU A 20 -2.48 -19.11 24.06
CA LEU A 20 -2.68 -17.83 23.39
C LEU A 20 -1.74 -16.74 23.94
N SER A 21 -1.54 -16.71 25.22
CA SER A 21 -0.62 -15.77 25.88
C SER A 21 0.83 -16.05 25.57
N PHE A 22 1.20 -17.31 25.54
CA PHE A 22 2.53 -17.74 25.12
C PHE A 22 2.79 -17.33 23.66
N LEU A 23 1.82 -17.58 22.78
CA LEU A 23 1.90 -17.18 21.38
C LEU A 23 2.02 -15.66 21.24
N TRP A 24 1.29 -14.87 22.04
CA TRP A 24 1.37 -13.43 22.06
C TRP A 24 2.77 -12.94 22.47
N LEU A 25 3.30 -13.44 23.59
CA LEU A 25 4.64 -13.07 24.08
C LEU A 25 5.73 -13.43 23.08
N VAL A 26 5.75 -14.68 22.63
CA VAL A 26 6.77 -15.15 21.69
C VAL A 26 6.60 -14.49 20.33
N GLY A 27 5.36 -14.36 19.85
CA GLY A 27 5.04 -13.74 18.55
C GLY A 27 5.49 -12.29 18.49
N LEU A 28 5.19 -11.48 19.50
CA LEU A 28 5.60 -10.08 19.54
C LEU A 28 7.10 -9.90 19.77
N THR A 29 7.71 -10.72 20.61
CA THR A 29 9.17 -10.74 20.80
C THR A 29 9.86 -10.96 19.46
N ASN A 30 9.43 -11.96 18.71
CA ASN A 30 9.96 -12.24 17.38
C ASN A 30 9.60 -11.14 16.35
N ALA A 31 8.42 -10.56 16.42
CA ALA A 31 8.00 -9.49 15.51
C ALA A 31 8.87 -8.23 15.67
N PHE A 32 9.20 -7.84 16.89
CA PHE A 32 10.11 -6.73 17.15
C PHE A 32 11.55 -7.02 16.74
N ASN A 33 11.99 -8.24 16.86
CA ASN A 33 13.30 -8.67 16.35
C ASN A 33 13.35 -8.61 14.81
N LEU A 34 12.30 -9.04 14.14
CA LEU A 34 12.22 -9.03 12.68
C LEU A 34 12.08 -7.60 12.09
N ILE A 35 11.45 -6.67 12.81
CA ILE A 35 11.28 -5.29 12.34
C ILE A 35 12.53 -4.44 12.58
N ASP A 36 13.50 -4.91 13.38
CA ASP A 36 14.80 -4.26 13.61
C ASP A 36 15.76 -4.44 12.43
N ASN A 37 15.28 -4.11 11.24
CA ASN A 37 15.97 -4.30 9.96
C ASN A 37 16.39 -3.00 9.27
N ILE A 38 16.01 -1.82 9.81
CA ILE A 38 16.40 -0.48 9.39
C ILE A 38 16.64 0.39 10.63
N ASP A 39 17.66 1.25 10.56
CA ASP A 39 18.05 2.17 11.62
C ASP A 39 16.86 2.95 12.20
N GLY A 40 16.66 2.85 13.51
CA GLY A 40 15.64 3.54 14.28
C GLY A 40 14.24 2.94 14.20
N LEU A 41 13.97 2.00 13.31
CA LEU A 41 12.60 1.53 13.06
C LEU A 41 12.00 0.85 14.29
N SER A 42 12.67 -0.14 14.85
CA SER A 42 12.19 -0.91 16.02
C SER A 42 12.05 -0.01 17.26
N ALA A 43 13.08 0.81 17.55
CA ALA A 43 13.07 1.73 18.69
C ALA A 43 11.94 2.74 18.63
N GLY A 44 11.70 3.36 17.46
CA GLY A 44 10.67 4.36 17.33
C GLY A 44 9.26 3.80 17.39
N ILE A 45 9.01 2.64 16.78
CA ILE A 45 7.72 1.94 16.92
C ILE A 45 7.52 1.53 18.38
N ALA A 46 8.56 1.03 19.07
CA ALA A 46 8.48 0.72 20.49
C ALA A 46 8.14 1.95 21.35
N ALA A 47 8.73 3.10 21.06
CA ALA A 47 8.43 4.35 21.75
C ALA A 47 6.97 4.77 21.56
N ILE A 48 6.45 4.76 20.32
CA ILE A 48 5.06 5.10 20.00
C ILE A 48 4.10 4.14 20.70
N SER A 49 4.37 2.84 20.61
CA SER A 49 3.53 1.81 21.23
C SER A 49 3.55 1.90 22.75
N ALA A 50 4.70 2.13 23.35
CA ALA A 50 4.83 2.29 24.81
C ALA A 50 4.13 3.56 25.34
N CYS A 51 4.22 4.69 24.61
CA CYS A 51 3.45 5.90 24.91
C CYS A 51 1.94 5.62 24.88
N ALA A 52 1.46 4.95 23.84
CA ALA A 52 0.04 4.64 23.71
C ALA A 52 -0.44 3.67 24.81
N LEU A 53 0.34 2.63 25.13
CA LEU A 53 0.04 1.71 26.22
C LEU A 53 0.03 2.42 27.57
N SER A 54 0.94 3.40 27.80
CA SER A 54 0.97 4.21 29.00
C SER A 54 -0.34 4.99 29.16
N LEU A 55 -0.73 5.76 28.14
CA LEU A 55 -1.96 6.55 28.15
C LEU A 55 -3.19 5.66 28.33
N PHE A 56 -3.26 4.55 27.63
CA PHE A 56 -4.36 3.60 27.73
C PHE A 56 -4.47 2.98 29.12
N SER A 57 -3.33 2.60 29.73
CA SER A 57 -3.30 1.99 31.07
C SER A 57 -3.60 2.99 32.18
N LEU A 58 -3.17 4.25 32.04
CA LEU A 58 -3.46 5.33 32.99
C LEU A 58 -4.94 5.69 32.98
N ASP A 59 -5.55 5.80 31.79
CA ASP A 59 -7.00 6.01 31.63
C ASP A 59 -7.78 4.84 32.23
N GLY A 60 -7.29 3.61 32.08
CA GLY A 60 -7.80 2.40 32.71
C GLY A 60 -7.54 2.26 34.21
N GLY A 61 -6.93 3.25 34.87
CA GLY A 61 -6.65 3.22 36.32
C GLY A 61 -5.50 2.31 36.73
N ASN A 62 -4.74 1.74 35.79
CA ASN A 62 -3.57 0.89 36.08
C ASN A 62 -2.27 1.71 36.06
N SER A 63 -2.04 2.50 37.11
CA SER A 63 -0.89 3.39 37.22
C SER A 63 0.46 2.67 37.14
N SER A 64 0.57 1.45 37.66
CA SER A 64 1.83 0.70 37.65
C SER A 64 2.25 0.34 36.22
N VAL A 65 1.33 -0.19 35.41
CA VAL A 65 1.61 -0.53 34.01
C VAL A 65 1.82 0.75 33.19
N GLY A 66 1.03 1.80 33.46
CA GLY A 66 1.19 3.08 32.80
C GLY A 66 2.59 3.70 33.02
N MET A 67 3.08 3.71 34.26
CA MET A 67 4.41 4.19 34.62
C MET A 67 5.54 3.37 33.98
N LEU A 68 5.44 2.04 34.02
CA LEU A 68 6.42 1.14 33.37
C LEU A 68 6.46 1.35 31.85
N SER A 69 5.30 1.49 31.24
CA SER A 69 5.20 1.79 29.81
C SER A 69 5.82 3.15 29.46
N LEU A 70 5.61 4.18 30.31
CA LEU A 70 6.21 5.49 30.13
C LEU A 70 7.73 5.43 30.27
N GLY A 71 8.24 4.66 31.24
CA GLY A 71 9.68 4.42 31.39
C GLY A 71 10.29 3.75 30.17
N LEU A 72 9.59 2.75 29.61
CA LEU A 72 10.02 2.07 28.38
C LEU A 72 10.00 3.02 27.17
N ALA A 73 8.98 3.88 27.07
CA ALA A 73 8.92 4.92 26.04
C ALA A 73 10.10 5.88 26.13
N GLY A 74 10.40 6.39 27.33
CA GLY A 74 11.53 7.28 27.57
C GLY A 74 12.88 6.64 27.22
N ALA A 75 13.10 5.39 27.62
CA ALA A 75 14.30 4.64 27.27
C ALA A 75 14.44 4.43 25.75
N SER A 76 13.34 4.08 25.07
CA SER A 76 13.30 3.93 23.60
C SER A 76 13.58 5.24 22.88
N ILE A 77 13.02 6.37 23.34
CA ILE A 77 13.28 7.70 22.78
C ILE A 77 14.75 8.10 23.02
N GLY A 78 15.29 7.87 24.22
CA GLY A 78 16.69 8.15 24.52
C GLY A 78 17.65 7.36 23.63
N PHE A 79 17.37 6.08 23.40
CA PHE A 79 18.14 5.24 22.49
C PHE A 79 18.01 5.73 21.03
N LEU A 80 16.84 6.19 20.61
CA LEU A 80 16.56 6.66 19.26
C LEU A 80 17.43 7.85 18.84
N PHE A 81 17.86 8.72 19.75
CA PHE A 81 18.80 9.81 19.43
C PHE A 81 20.10 9.31 18.81
N TYR A 82 20.54 8.11 19.17
CA TYR A 82 21.76 7.51 18.64
C TYR A 82 21.53 6.46 17.57
N ASN A 83 20.32 5.87 17.52
CA ASN A 83 19.97 4.81 16.59
C ASN A 83 19.19 5.30 15.35
N PHE A 84 18.72 6.58 15.32
CA PHE A 84 18.04 7.12 14.12
C PHE A 84 19.02 7.27 12.96
N ASN A 85 18.55 6.97 11.75
CA ASN A 85 19.39 6.94 10.54
C ASN A 85 20.10 8.27 10.23
N PRO A 86 21.44 8.31 10.07
CA PRO A 86 22.37 7.19 10.14
C PRO A 86 22.69 6.80 11.60
N ALA A 87 22.50 5.51 11.92
CA ALA A 87 22.70 5.03 13.28
C ALA A 87 24.17 5.09 13.71
N ARG A 88 24.39 5.50 14.98
CA ARG A 88 25.70 5.44 15.64
C ARG A 88 25.84 4.22 16.55
N ILE A 89 24.72 3.69 17.02
CA ILE A 89 24.64 2.46 17.83
C ILE A 89 23.52 1.57 17.28
N PHE A 90 23.67 0.28 17.41
CA PHE A 90 22.70 -0.72 16.96
C PHE A 90 22.08 -1.41 18.18
N MET A 91 20.81 -1.80 18.05
CA MET A 91 20.05 -2.42 19.12
C MET A 91 20.44 -3.89 19.32
N GLY A 92 20.60 -4.61 18.23
CA GLY A 92 20.85 -6.05 18.21
C GLY A 92 19.68 -6.87 18.74
N ASP A 93 19.80 -8.19 18.63
CA ASP A 93 18.72 -9.11 18.99
C ASP A 93 18.33 -9.01 20.48
N CYS A 94 19.30 -8.75 21.36
CA CYS A 94 19.03 -8.61 22.79
C CYS A 94 18.10 -7.43 23.08
N GLY A 95 18.34 -6.28 22.45
CA GLY A 95 17.52 -5.08 22.64
C GLY A 95 16.14 -5.20 22.00
N SER A 96 16.07 -5.65 20.76
CA SER A 96 14.81 -5.79 20.02
C SER A 96 13.88 -6.83 20.64
N MET A 97 14.44 -8.00 21.08
CA MET A 97 13.67 -9.01 21.80
C MET A 97 13.21 -8.51 23.17
N PHE A 98 14.06 -7.76 23.89
CA PHE A 98 13.67 -7.14 25.16
C PHE A 98 12.49 -6.18 24.99
N LEU A 99 12.54 -5.29 23.99
CA LEU A 99 11.43 -4.37 23.70
C LEU A 99 10.15 -5.12 23.35
N GLY A 100 10.24 -6.13 22.49
CA GLY A 100 9.09 -6.95 22.09
C GLY A 100 8.47 -7.68 23.28
N PHE A 101 9.28 -8.29 24.13
CA PHE A 101 8.83 -8.99 25.33
C PHE A 101 8.17 -8.04 26.34
N MET A 102 8.80 -6.90 26.63
CA MET A 102 8.25 -5.89 27.54
C MET A 102 6.90 -5.34 27.03
N LEU A 103 6.83 -4.96 25.77
CA LEU A 103 5.58 -4.45 25.18
C LEU A 103 4.48 -5.51 25.16
N ALA A 104 4.80 -6.75 24.86
CA ALA A 104 3.86 -7.86 24.92
C ALA A 104 3.35 -8.08 26.35
N GLY A 105 4.22 -8.09 27.34
CA GLY A 105 3.85 -8.24 28.76
C GLY A 105 3.03 -7.07 29.29
N LEU A 106 3.44 -5.83 29.00
CA LEU A 106 2.72 -4.62 29.40
C LEU A 106 1.33 -4.53 28.74
N SER A 107 1.24 -4.91 27.47
CA SER A 107 -0.03 -4.95 26.75
C SER A 107 -1.02 -5.95 27.35
N LEU A 108 -0.55 -7.07 27.86
CA LEU A 108 -1.39 -8.05 28.55
C LEU A 108 -1.79 -7.59 29.96
N SER A 109 -0.95 -6.83 30.65
CA SER A 109 -1.17 -6.45 32.03
C SER A 109 -2.02 -5.17 32.20
N GLY A 110 -2.09 -4.33 31.16
CA GLY A 110 -2.61 -2.97 31.25
C GLY A 110 -4.05 -2.74 30.84
N THR A 111 -4.63 -3.62 30.07
CA THR A 111 -5.80 -3.27 29.22
C THR A 111 -7.16 -3.77 29.72
N TRP A 112 -7.25 -4.48 30.84
CA TRP A 112 -8.37 -5.38 31.09
C TRP A 112 -9.52 -4.85 31.95
N ARG A 113 -9.38 -3.72 32.63
CA ARG A 113 -10.36 -3.29 33.62
C ARG A 113 -11.59 -2.54 33.13
N HIS A 114 -11.58 -2.03 31.90
CA HIS A 114 -12.64 -1.15 31.40
C HIS A 114 -13.44 -1.65 30.19
N ALA A 115 -13.18 -2.84 29.68
CA ALA A 115 -13.88 -3.27 28.48
C ALA A 115 -15.19 -4.00 28.77
N SER A 116 -16.26 -3.42 28.31
CA SER A 116 -17.59 -4.01 28.32
C SER A 116 -17.74 -5.24 27.40
N SER A 117 -16.74 -5.52 26.56
CA SER A 117 -16.72 -6.69 25.69
C SER A 117 -15.31 -7.24 25.47
N LEU A 118 -15.18 -8.56 25.49
CA LEU A 118 -13.96 -9.34 25.32
C LEU A 118 -13.24 -9.02 24.00
N PHE A 119 -14.00 -8.83 22.93
CA PHE A 119 -13.48 -8.54 21.60
C PHE A 119 -12.75 -7.20 21.53
N VAL A 120 -13.29 -6.20 22.15
CA VAL A 120 -12.75 -4.86 22.15
C VAL A 120 -11.47 -4.76 22.95
N THR A 121 -11.42 -5.45 24.08
CA THR A 121 -10.25 -5.50 24.95
C THR A 121 -9.02 -6.10 24.27
N LEU A 122 -9.22 -7.11 23.43
CA LEU A 122 -8.14 -7.71 22.64
C LEU A 122 -7.71 -6.82 21.46
N LEU A 123 -8.62 -6.04 20.93
CA LEU A 123 -8.37 -5.25 19.71
C LEU A 123 -7.46 -4.03 19.96
N ALA A 124 -7.55 -3.38 21.12
CA ALA A 124 -6.74 -2.21 21.43
C ALA A 124 -5.23 -2.52 21.45
N PRO A 125 -4.72 -3.55 22.17
CA PRO A 125 -3.32 -3.97 22.07
C PRO A 125 -2.89 -4.35 20.65
N VAL A 126 -3.75 -5.04 19.91
CA VAL A 126 -3.48 -5.43 18.51
C VAL A 126 -3.31 -4.19 17.63
N LEU A 127 -4.10 -3.13 17.83
CA LEU A 127 -3.95 -1.88 17.09
C LEU A 127 -2.68 -1.12 17.50
N ILE A 128 -2.39 -0.99 18.79
CA ILE A 128 -1.20 -0.32 19.29
C ILE A 128 0.08 -0.99 18.76
N LEU A 129 0.08 -2.32 18.66
CA LEU A 129 1.20 -3.14 18.20
C LEU A 129 1.02 -3.61 16.75
N SER A 130 0.14 -2.96 15.98
CA SER A 130 -0.29 -3.42 14.66
C SER A 130 0.84 -3.55 13.65
N ILE A 131 1.80 -2.62 13.62
CA ILE A 131 2.84 -2.61 12.60
C ILE A 131 3.77 -3.85 12.71
N PRO A 132 4.36 -4.20 13.88
CA PRO A 132 5.13 -5.42 14.03
C PRO A 132 4.33 -6.69 13.75
N ILE A 133 3.10 -6.77 14.29
CA ILE A 133 2.21 -7.91 14.06
C ILE A 133 1.94 -8.10 12.58
N PHE A 134 1.59 -7.01 11.92
CA PHE A 134 1.18 -7.04 10.52
C PHE A 134 2.34 -7.37 9.59
N ASP A 135 3.52 -6.77 9.81
CA ASP A 135 4.73 -7.05 9.02
C ASP A 135 5.11 -8.53 9.11
N THR A 136 5.13 -9.08 10.32
CA THR A 136 5.46 -10.50 10.55
C THR A 136 4.44 -11.44 9.95
N ALA A 137 3.14 -11.17 10.16
CA ALA A 137 2.05 -11.96 9.58
C ALA A 137 2.10 -11.93 8.05
N PHE A 138 2.31 -10.75 7.47
CA PHE A 138 2.39 -10.57 6.03
C PHE A 138 3.56 -11.34 5.40
N VAL A 139 4.77 -11.25 5.99
CA VAL A 139 5.94 -12.00 5.52
C VAL A 139 5.69 -13.50 5.63
N THR A 140 5.13 -13.96 6.74
CA THR A 140 4.81 -15.38 6.97
C THR A 140 3.83 -15.91 5.92
N VAL A 141 2.71 -15.21 5.70
CA VAL A 141 1.69 -15.61 4.72
C VAL A 141 2.25 -15.59 3.30
N THR A 142 2.96 -14.52 2.92
CA THR A 142 3.52 -14.41 1.57
C THR A 142 4.58 -15.46 1.27
N ARG A 143 5.42 -15.84 2.24
CA ARG A 143 6.40 -16.93 2.09
C ARG A 143 5.70 -18.28 1.95
N LYS A 144 4.72 -18.57 2.81
CA LYS A 144 3.93 -19.80 2.74
C LYS A 144 3.23 -19.97 1.40
N LEU A 145 2.60 -18.90 0.89
CA LEU A 145 1.95 -18.90 -0.43
C LEU A 145 2.93 -19.09 -1.60
N ARG A 146 4.21 -18.77 -1.40
CA ARG A 146 5.29 -18.97 -2.39
C ARG A 146 6.04 -20.28 -2.22
N GLY A 147 5.67 -21.12 -1.25
CA GLY A 147 6.38 -22.38 -0.94
C GLY A 147 7.78 -22.16 -0.36
N GLN A 148 8.06 -20.99 0.20
CA GLN A 148 9.36 -20.68 0.81
C GLN A 148 9.34 -20.95 2.31
N PRO A 149 10.45 -21.41 2.90
CA PRO A 149 10.53 -21.64 4.34
C PRO A 149 10.38 -20.30 5.10
N VAL A 150 9.52 -20.30 6.13
CA VAL A 150 9.24 -19.10 6.93
C VAL A 150 10.46 -18.64 7.73
N SER A 151 11.32 -19.57 8.14
CA SER A 151 12.53 -19.32 8.93
C SER A 151 13.70 -18.74 8.14
N GLN A 152 13.61 -18.68 6.81
CA GLN A 152 14.70 -18.14 5.99
C GLN A 152 14.75 -16.61 6.12
N GLY A 153 15.90 -16.05 6.49
CA GLY A 153 16.14 -14.62 6.49
C GLY A 153 15.95 -14.03 5.07
N GLY A 154 15.34 -12.85 4.97
CA GLY A 154 15.12 -12.22 3.66
C GLY A 154 14.68 -10.76 3.75
N ARG A 155 14.83 -10.03 2.66
CA ARG A 155 14.44 -8.62 2.52
C ARG A 155 12.96 -8.49 2.10
N ASP A 156 12.05 -9.24 2.76
CA ASP A 156 10.64 -9.33 2.40
C ASP A 156 9.74 -8.45 3.27
N HIS A 157 10.31 -7.85 4.31
CA HIS A 157 9.63 -6.97 5.26
C HIS A 157 9.10 -5.70 4.59
N LEU A 158 8.05 -5.12 5.17
CA LEU A 158 7.39 -3.91 4.69
C LEU A 158 8.38 -2.75 4.51
N SER A 159 9.29 -2.59 5.45
CA SER A 159 10.36 -1.60 5.44
C SER A 159 11.26 -1.72 4.19
N HIS A 160 11.77 -2.92 3.92
CA HIS A 160 12.59 -3.16 2.72
C HIS A 160 11.81 -2.98 1.42
N ARG A 161 10.52 -3.30 1.40
CA ARG A 161 9.67 -3.09 0.23
C ARG A 161 9.47 -1.62 -0.08
N LEU A 162 9.28 -0.78 0.94
CA LEU A 162 9.20 0.68 0.76
C LEU A 162 10.52 1.25 0.21
N VAL A 163 11.67 0.79 0.73
CA VAL A 163 12.97 1.17 0.17
C VAL A 163 13.12 0.70 -1.28
N LEU A 164 12.70 -0.52 -1.61
CA LEU A 164 12.66 -1.02 -2.99
C LEU A 164 11.77 -0.19 -3.91
N LEU A 165 10.74 0.47 -3.42
CA LEU A 165 9.89 1.39 -4.17
C LEU A 165 10.51 2.78 -4.38
N GLY A 166 11.70 3.06 -3.84
CA GLY A 166 12.43 4.33 -4.05
C GLY A 166 12.37 5.30 -2.88
N PHE A 167 11.70 4.96 -1.79
CA PHE A 167 11.76 5.78 -0.60
C PHE A 167 13.16 5.66 0.05
N SER A 168 13.70 6.77 0.56
CA SER A 168 14.90 6.70 1.40
C SER A 168 14.57 6.02 2.73
N GLU A 169 15.55 5.40 3.38
CA GLU A 169 15.37 4.75 4.69
C GLU A 169 14.70 5.67 5.70
N LYS A 170 15.13 6.94 5.81
CA LYS A 170 14.48 7.94 6.67
C LYS A 170 13.00 8.13 6.37
N LYS A 171 12.63 8.27 5.09
CA LYS A 171 11.21 8.41 4.70
C LYS A 171 10.42 7.17 5.00
N THR A 172 10.99 5.99 4.78
CA THR A 172 10.38 4.70 5.11
C THR A 172 10.05 4.59 6.60
N VAL A 173 11.02 4.92 7.46
CA VAL A 173 10.85 4.92 8.91
C VAL A 173 9.75 5.89 9.34
N LEU A 174 9.76 7.13 8.82
CA LEU A 174 8.74 8.14 9.13
C LEU A 174 7.33 7.74 8.67
N ILE A 175 7.19 7.08 7.52
CA ILE A 175 5.90 6.52 7.05
C ILE A 175 5.40 5.47 8.03
N LEU A 176 6.25 4.54 8.46
CA LEU A 176 5.87 3.47 9.39
C LEU A 176 5.57 4.02 10.79
N TYR A 177 6.27 5.06 11.26
CA TYR A 177 5.95 5.78 12.49
C TYR A 177 4.58 6.45 12.40
N SER A 178 4.30 7.17 11.32
CA SER A 178 3.00 7.83 11.10
C SER A 178 1.86 6.81 11.12
N LEU A 179 2.06 5.67 10.46
CA LEU A 179 1.09 4.59 10.43
C LEU A 179 0.88 3.98 11.82
N SER A 180 1.96 3.71 12.57
CA SER A 180 1.91 3.24 13.96
C SER A 180 1.20 4.24 14.88
N ALA A 181 1.49 5.54 14.73
CA ALA A 181 0.85 6.59 15.52
C ALA A 181 -0.65 6.72 15.22
N ILE A 182 -1.06 6.60 13.95
CA ILE A 182 -2.49 6.60 13.57
C ILE A 182 -3.23 5.43 14.23
N CYS A 183 -2.65 4.22 14.20
CA CYS A 183 -3.22 3.06 14.85
C CYS A 183 -3.32 3.24 16.37
N ALA A 184 -2.25 3.75 16.97
CA ALA A 184 -2.17 3.99 18.40
C ALA A 184 -3.21 5.04 18.86
N LEU A 185 -3.34 6.14 18.13
CA LEU A 185 -4.37 7.15 18.36
C LEU A 185 -5.77 6.55 18.20
N GLY A 186 -6.00 5.75 17.15
CA GLY A 186 -7.26 5.03 16.98
C GLY A 186 -7.61 4.18 18.20
N ALA A 187 -6.64 3.46 18.76
CA ALA A 187 -6.84 2.67 19.98
C ALA A 187 -7.17 3.53 21.22
N LEU A 188 -6.60 4.73 21.34
CA LEU A 188 -6.88 5.65 22.46
C LEU A 188 -8.28 6.26 22.39
N PHE A 189 -8.81 6.51 21.20
CA PHE A 189 -10.16 7.02 21.01
C PHE A 189 -11.27 5.96 21.23
N PHE A 190 -10.88 4.75 21.59
CA PHE A 190 -11.78 3.63 21.82
C PHE A 190 -12.94 3.95 22.78
N ASN A 191 -12.65 4.60 23.93
CA ASN A 191 -13.65 4.93 24.95
C ASN A 191 -14.63 6.03 24.51
N ALA A 192 -14.26 6.82 23.49
CA ALA A 192 -15.09 7.90 22.95
C ALA A 192 -16.07 7.45 21.86
N VAL A 193 -15.95 6.21 21.39
CA VAL A 193 -16.70 5.69 20.24
C VAL A 193 -17.38 4.38 20.63
N SER A 194 -18.58 4.09 20.08
CA SER A 194 -19.23 2.81 20.37
C SER A 194 -18.33 1.63 19.95
N PRO A 195 -18.33 0.51 20.73
CA PRO A 195 -17.49 -0.66 20.45
C PRO A 195 -17.63 -1.20 19.03
N VAL A 196 -18.82 -1.09 18.49
CA VAL A 196 -19.17 -1.56 17.14
C VAL A 196 -18.53 -0.69 16.06
N VAL A 197 -18.57 0.63 16.21
CA VAL A 197 -17.92 1.58 15.29
C VAL A 197 -16.41 1.42 15.37
N PHE A 198 -15.87 1.26 16.56
CA PHE A 198 -14.44 1.01 16.75
C PHE A 198 -13.99 -0.28 16.06
N ALA A 199 -14.72 -1.39 16.24
CA ALA A 199 -14.43 -2.66 15.59
C ALA A 199 -14.47 -2.55 14.06
N ALA A 200 -15.44 -1.81 13.50
CA ALA A 200 -15.56 -1.57 12.07
C ALA A 200 -14.39 -0.77 11.53
N VAL A 201 -14.01 0.33 12.20
CA VAL A 201 -12.87 1.17 11.79
C VAL A 201 -11.56 0.39 11.89
N ALA A 202 -11.36 -0.38 12.96
CA ALA A 202 -10.18 -1.22 13.13
C ALA A 202 -10.10 -2.32 12.05
N PHE A 203 -11.21 -2.94 11.71
CA PHE A 203 -11.28 -3.93 10.64
C PHE A 203 -10.99 -3.30 9.28
N LEU A 204 -11.57 -2.12 8.98
CA LEU A 204 -11.26 -1.32 7.78
C LEU A 204 -9.77 -1.03 7.64
N PHE A 205 -9.18 -0.62 8.74
CA PHE A 205 -7.76 -0.31 8.77
C PHE A 205 -6.90 -1.56 8.52
N CYS A 206 -7.23 -2.70 9.16
CA CYS A 206 -6.55 -3.97 8.93
C CYS A 206 -6.66 -4.44 7.47
N VAL A 207 -7.85 -4.30 6.86
CA VAL A 207 -8.08 -4.60 5.44
C VAL A 207 -7.27 -3.66 4.56
N GLY A 208 -7.23 -2.36 4.87
CA GLY A 208 -6.41 -1.38 4.16
C GLY A 208 -4.91 -1.68 4.23
N LEU A 209 -4.42 -2.03 5.41
CA LEU A 209 -3.03 -2.48 5.62
C LEU A 209 -2.72 -3.76 4.84
N PHE A 210 -3.58 -4.76 4.93
CA PHE A 210 -3.42 -6.01 4.18
C PHE A 210 -3.36 -5.75 2.68
N TYR A 211 -4.27 -4.92 2.18
CA TYR A 211 -4.29 -4.51 0.78
C TYR A 211 -3.03 -3.76 0.35
N PHE A 212 -2.59 -2.79 1.16
CA PHE A 212 -1.33 -2.07 0.93
C PHE A 212 -0.14 -3.02 0.82
N CYS A 213 -0.07 -4.02 1.68
CA CYS A 213 1.00 -5.01 1.65
C CYS A 213 0.95 -5.97 0.48
N VAL A 214 -0.24 -6.43 0.08
CA VAL A 214 -0.42 -7.25 -1.12
C VAL A 214 0.02 -6.47 -2.36
N TYR A 215 -0.32 -5.20 -2.42
CA TYR A 215 0.13 -4.30 -3.48
C TYR A 215 1.66 -4.18 -3.52
N LEU A 216 2.30 -3.93 -2.38
CA LEU A 216 3.76 -3.91 -2.26
C LEU A 216 4.40 -5.25 -2.67
N GLY A 217 3.72 -6.36 -2.43
CA GLY A 217 4.13 -7.70 -2.85
C GLY A 217 4.09 -7.91 -4.37
N SER A 218 3.07 -7.38 -5.03
CA SER A 218 2.90 -7.50 -6.48
C SER A 218 3.86 -6.60 -7.27
N ALA A 219 4.18 -5.43 -6.75
CA ALA A 219 5.15 -4.51 -7.36
C ALA A 219 6.56 -5.12 -7.44
N ARG A 220 6.99 -5.88 -6.43
CA ARG A 220 8.27 -6.61 -6.46
C ARG A 220 8.26 -7.76 -7.47
N ALA A 221 7.15 -8.49 -7.59
CA ALA A 221 7.02 -9.59 -8.54
C ALA A 221 7.14 -9.11 -10.00
N ALA A 222 6.65 -7.91 -10.30
CA ALA A 222 6.82 -7.28 -11.61
C ALA A 222 8.30 -6.91 -11.88
N CYS A 223 9.00 -6.38 -10.89
CA CYS A 223 10.40 -5.95 -11.04
C CYS A 223 11.40 -7.13 -11.15
N THR A 224 11.13 -8.27 -10.49
CA THR A 224 11.99 -9.48 -10.58
C THR A 224 11.65 -10.36 -11.78
N ALA A 225 10.41 -10.31 -12.29
CA ALA A 225 9.98 -11.06 -13.47
C ALA A 225 10.68 -10.60 -14.75
N ASP A 226 11.00 -9.29 -14.88
CA ASP A 226 11.75 -8.74 -16.02
C ASP A 226 13.18 -9.30 -16.13
N ILE A 227 13.79 -9.72 -15.02
CA ILE A 227 15.15 -10.26 -15.00
C ILE A 227 15.18 -11.78 -15.31
N GLN A 228 14.14 -12.51 -15.00
CA GLN A 228 14.09 -13.98 -15.06
C GLN A 228 13.23 -14.56 -16.20
N GLN A 229 12.54 -13.72 -16.98
CA GLN A 229 11.46 -14.11 -17.89
C GLN A 229 11.91 -14.67 -19.26
N LYS A 230 13.15 -15.15 -19.41
CA LYS A 230 13.58 -15.74 -20.69
C LYS A 230 13.19 -17.23 -20.89
N HIS A 231 12.77 -18.00 -19.89
CA HIS A 231 12.62 -19.45 -20.07
C HIS A 231 11.42 -20.23 -19.46
N THR A 232 10.42 -19.59 -18.76
CA THR A 232 9.30 -20.38 -18.18
C THR A 232 7.94 -19.66 -18.12
N GLY A 233 7.58 -18.94 -19.17
CA GLY A 233 6.64 -17.80 -19.11
C GLY A 233 5.13 -18.07 -19.00
N GLN A 234 4.54 -19.14 -19.55
CA GLN A 234 3.08 -19.14 -19.75
C GLN A 234 2.22 -19.68 -18.59
N GLN A 235 2.63 -20.74 -17.92
CA GLN A 235 1.83 -21.30 -16.81
C GLN A 235 1.90 -20.47 -15.52
N ALA A 236 3.07 -19.94 -15.19
CA ALA A 236 3.24 -19.07 -14.02
C ALA A 236 2.50 -17.72 -14.16
N HIS A 237 2.34 -17.21 -15.39
CA HIS A 237 1.57 -15.99 -15.66
C HIS A 237 0.07 -16.18 -15.44
N ALA A 238 -0.50 -17.28 -15.91
CA ALA A 238 -1.92 -17.61 -15.74
C ALA A 238 -2.31 -17.80 -14.26
N LEU A 239 -1.47 -18.49 -13.48
CA LEU A 239 -1.68 -18.65 -12.03
C LEU A 239 -1.60 -17.32 -11.25
N ARG A 240 -0.69 -16.41 -11.65
CA ARG A 240 -0.59 -15.08 -11.04
C ARG A 240 -1.78 -14.19 -11.34
N VAL A 241 -2.27 -14.18 -12.57
CA VAL A 241 -3.46 -13.40 -12.98
C VAL A 241 -4.71 -13.87 -12.23
N ASN A 242 -4.88 -15.19 -12.07
CA ASN A 242 -6.00 -15.73 -11.31
C ASN A 242 -5.90 -15.40 -9.81
N ALA A 243 -4.72 -15.52 -9.19
CA ALA A 243 -4.52 -15.17 -7.78
C ALA A 243 -4.80 -13.68 -7.51
N GLN A 244 -4.43 -12.79 -8.43
CA GLN A 244 -4.75 -11.36 -8.30
C GLN A 244 -6.26 -11.10 -8.34
N ARG A 245 -7.00 -11.74 -9.26
CA ARG A 245 -8.46 -11.62 -9.33
C ARG A 245 -9.17 -12.10 -8.07
N PHE A 246 -8.71 -13.20 -7.48
CA PHE A 246 -9.27 -13.69 -6.20
C PHE A 246 -9.07 -12.68 -5.07
N ILE A 247 -7.90 -12.05 -5.00
CA ILE A 247 -7.61 -11.01 -4.01
C ILE A 247 -8.50 -9.78 -4.20
N GLU A 248 -8.71 -9.35 -5.44
CA GLU A 248 -9.59 -8.24 -5.80
C GLU A 248 -11.04 -8.50 -5.36
N ILE A 249 -11.58 -9.66 -5.68
CA ILE A 249 -12.93 -10.08 -5.28
C ILE A 249 -13.04 -10.11 -3.75
N PHE A 250 -12.03 -10.63 -3.06
CA PHE A 250 -12.04 -10.72 -1.60
C PHE A 250 -12.02 -9.33 -0.93
N ILE A 251 -11.27 -8.39 -1.50
CA ILE A 251 -11.24 -7.00 -1.03
C ILE A 251 -12.59 -6.32 -1.25
N ASP A 252 -13.15 -6.46 -2.45
CA ASP A 252 -14.46 -5.86 -2.74
C ASP A 252 -15.56 -6.46 -1.86
N LEU A 253 -15.51 -7.76 -1.56
CA LEU A 253 -16.39 -8.41 -0.59
C LEU A 253 -16.27 -7.76 0.80
N ALA A 254 -15.04 -7.52 1.27
CA ALA A 254 -14.80 -6.86 2.54
C ALA A 254 -15.33 -5.41 2.52
N LEU A 255 -15.05 -4.66 1.45
CA LEU A 255 -15.54 -3.27 1.31
C LEU A 255 -17.06 -3.19 1.24
N ILE A 256 -17.72 -4.13 0.56
CA ILE A 256 -19.19 -4.23 0.51
C ILE A 256 -19.75 -4.50 1.91
N ALA A 257 -19.18 -5.48 2.64
CA ALA A 257 -19.63 -5.80 3.99
C ALA A 257 -19.48 -4.60 4.93
N ILE A 258 -18.39 -3.87 4.82
CA ILE A 258 -18.10 -2.67 5.58
C ILE A 258 -19.06 -1.53 5.24
N ALA A 259 -19.29 -1.27 3.94
CA ALA A 259 -20.24 -0.25 3.50
C ALA A 259 -21.63 -0.51 4.09
N TYR A 260 -22.08 -1.75 3.98
CA TYR A 260 -23.37 -2.15 4.51
C TYR A 260 -23.46 -2.06 6.03
N PHE A 261 -22.42 -2.48 6.74
CA PHE A 261 -22.33 -2.34 8.19
C PHE A 261 -22.34 -0.87 8.63
N LEU A 262 -21.52 -0.03 8.02
CA LEU A 262 -21.46 1.41 8.31
C LEU A 262 -22.81 2.10 8.02
N ALA A 263 -23.54 1.66 6.99
CA ALA A 263 -24.87 2.19 6.69
C ALA A 263 -25.86 1.94 7.85
N TYR A 264 -25.79 0.78 8.49
CA TYR A 264 -26.59 0.52 9.70
C TYR A 264 -26.13 1.38 10.88
N VAL A 265 -24.83 1.47 11.11
CA VAL A 265 -24.27 2.28 12.22
C VAL A 265 -24.66 3.75 12.09
N ILE A 266 -24.52 4.33 10.89
CA ILE A 266 -24.87 5.73 10.63
C ILE A 266 -26.39 5.96 10.78
N ARG A 267 -27.20 4.99 10.38
CA ARG A 267 -28.67 5.13 10.48
C ARG A 267 -29.19 5.01 11.91
N PHE A 268 -28.56 4.18 12.73
CA PHE A 268 -28.98 3.89 14.10
C PHE A 268 -27.96 4.42 15.12
N GLU A 269 -27.91 5.74 15.31
CA GLU A 269 -26.92 6.48 16.12
C GLU A 269 -26.79 5.97 17.57
N SER A 270 -27.83 5.38 18.15
CA SER A 270 -27.85 4.89 19.53
C SER A 270 -27.29 3.48 19.72
N GLY A 271 -26.61 2.92 18.72
CA GLY A 271 -26.16 1.53 18.68
C GLY A 271 -27.10 0.64 17.87
N LEU A 272 -26.64 -0.57 17.52
CA LEU A 272 -27.45 -1.56 16.80
C LEU A 272 -28.31 -2.30 17.84
N PRO A 273 -29.62 -2.06 17.92
CA PRO A 273 -30.52 -2.91 18.73
C PRO A 273 -30.37 -4.37 18.27
N GLY A 274 -30.48 -5.32 19.15
CA GLY A 274 -30.28 -6.75 18.83
C GLY A 274 -31.10 -7.22 17.63
N LEU A 275 -32.34 -6.68 17.47
CA LEU A 275 -33.18 -6.94 16.31
C LEU A 275 -32.56 -6.46 14.98
N GLN A 276 -31.94 -5.27 14.96
CA GLN A 276 -31.29 -4.70 13.74
C GLN A 276 -30.02 -5.45 13.38
N LEU A 277 -29.28 -5.93 14.36
CA LEU A 277 -28.11 -6.79 14.14
C LEU A 277 -28.52 -8.12 13.49
N THR A 278 -29.63 -8.70 13.89
CA THR A 278 -30.17 -9.93 13.30
C THR A 278 -30.55 -9.71 11.83
N TYR A 279 -31.21 -8.59 11.50
CA TYR A 279 -31.54 -8.25 10.12
C TYR A 279 -30.30 -7.96 9.28
N PHE A 280 -29.31 -7.27 9.83
CA PHE A 280 -28.02 -7.07 9.16
C PHE A 280 -27.36 -8.40 8.80
N ILE A 281 -27.22 -9.32 9.77
CA ILE A 281 -26.56 -10.62 9.55
C ILE A 281 -27.32 -11.46 8.53
N SER A 282 -28.65 -11.48 8.58
CA SER A 282 -29.50 -12.29 7.68
C SER A 282 -29.48 -11.77 6.24
N THR A 283 -29.34 -10.46 6.02
CA THR A 283 -29.36 -9.86 4.68
C THR A 283 -27.97 -9.67 4.10
N LEU A 284 -26.91 -9.68 4.91
CA LEU A 284 -25.51 -9.51 4.44
C LEU A 284 -25.12 -10.49 3.32
N PRO A 285 -25.41 -11.81 3.40
CA PRO A 285 -25.07 -12.74 2.32
C PRO A 285 -25.73 -12.37 0.99
N LEU A 286 -27.00 -11.97 1.02
CA LEU A 286 -27.75 -11.54 -0.16
C LEU A 286 -27.10 -10.29 -0.78
N VAL A 287 -26.76 -9.28 0.04
CA VAL A 287 -26.10 -8.04 -0.41
C VAL A 287 -24.76 -8.35 -1.05
N MET A 288 -23.95 -9.21 -0.43
CA MET A 288 -22.63 -9.61 -0.95
C MET A 288 -22.75 -10.32 -2.29
N VAL A 289 -23.64 -11.33 -2.40
CA VAL A 289 -23.82 -12.11 -3.64
C VAL A 289 -24.31 -11.22 -4.78
N VAL A 290 -25.33 -10.39 -4.55
CA VAL A 290 -25.91 -9.54 -5.60
C VAL A 290 -24.89 -8.50 -6.09
N LYS A 291 -24.18 -7.82 -5.17
CA LYS A 291 -23.18 -6.81 -5.54
C LYS A 291 -22.00 -7.42 -6.29
N ILE A 292 -21.41 -8.50 -5.80
CA ILE A 292 -20.27 -9.16 -6.47
C ILE A 292 -20.65 -9.69 -7.85
N THR A 293 -21.85 -10.27 -7.97
CA THR A 293 -22.34 -10.77 -9.27
C THR A 293 -22.45 -9.64 -10.29
N LEU A 294 -22.99 -8.48 -9.87
CA LEU A 294 -23.08 -7.33 -10.76
C LEU A 294 -21.71 -6.69 -11.05
N PHE A 295 -20.82 -6.63 -10.10
CA PHE A 295 -19.44 -6.18 -10.32
C PHE A 295 -18.74 -7.06 -11.37
N TYR A 296 -18.96 -8.38 -11.30
CA TYR A 296 -18.47 -9.31 -12.32
C TYR A 296 -19.11 -9.08 -13.69
N CYS A 297 -20.45 -8.95 -13.75
CA CYS A 297 -21.20 -8.69 -14.99
C CYS A 297 -20.81 -7.37 -15.68
N PHE A 298 -20.53 -6.32 -14.90
CA PHE A 298 -20.06 -5.03 -15.42
C PHE A 298 -18.56 -5.01 -15.75
N GLY A 299 -17.87 -6.16 -15.63
CA GLY A 299 -16.49 -6.34 -16.09
C GLY A 299 -15.44 -5.72 -15.19
N LEU A 300 -15.73 -5.41 -13.92
CA LEU A 300 -14.76 -4.83 -13.00
C LEU A 300 -13.51 -5.69 -12.84
N TYR A 301 -13.67 -7.00 -12.88
CA TYR A 301 -12.56 -7.97 -12.72
C TYR A 301 -11.94 -8.41 -14.07
N GLN A 302 -12.40 -7.86 -15.20
CA GLN A 302 -11.86 -8.17 -16.53
C GLN A 302 -10.84 -7.14 -17.00
N THR A 303 -10.93 -5.93 -16.45
CA THR A 303 -10.01 -4.83 -16.79
C THR A 303 -8.70 -5.00 -16.03
N ILE A 304 -7.58 -4.93 -16.75
CA ILE A 304 -6.27 -4.87 -16.10
C ILE A 304 -6.20 -3.52 -15.37
N TRP A 305 -6.00 -3.51 -14.08
CA TRP A 305 -5.97 -2.32 -13.20
C TRP A 305 -5.03 -1.20 -13.68
N ARG A 306 -4.19 -1.50 -14.64
CA ARG A 306 -3.27 -0.55 -15.28
C ARG A 306 -3.98 0.58 -16.03
N HIS A 307 -5.22 0.37 -16.45
CA HIS A 307 -5.96 1.27 -17.33
C HIS A 307 -7.30 1.76 -16.75
N VAL A 308 -7.46 1.71 -15.41
CA VAL A 308 -8.67 2.22 -14.73
C VAL A 308 -8.89 3.68 -15.14
N GLY A 309 -10.01 3.95 -15.77
CA GLY A 309 -10.38 5.25 -16.31
C GLY A 309 -11.78 5.70 -15.88
N VAL A 310 -12.24 6.80 -16.47
CA VAL A 310 -13.60 7.30 -16.24
C VAL A 310 -14.67 6.26 -16.58
N ARG A 311 -14.41 5.37 -17.55
CA ARG A 311 -15.32 4.27 -17.91
C ARG A 311 -15.50 3.27 -16.78
N ASP A 312 -14.43 2.96 -16.05
CA ASP A 312 -14.50 1.99 -14.93
C ASP A 312 -15.29 2.60 -13.77
N PHE A 313 -15.10 3.89 -13.47
CA PHE A 313 -15.93 4.61 -12.50
C PHE A 313 -17.42 4.56 -12.87
N ILE A 314 -17.76 4.78 -14.13
CA ILE A 314 -19.15 4.69 -14.64
C ILE A 314 -19.66 3.24 -14.49
N ASN A 315 -18.85 2.23 -14.74
CA ASN A 315 -19.25 0.84 -14.57
C ASN A 315 -19.47 0.49 -13.07
N ILE A 316 -18.62 0.97 -12.16
CA ILE A 316 -18.83 0.83 -10.72
C ILE A 316 -20.14 1.52 -10.32
N LEU A 317 -20.37 2.75 -10.76
CA LEU A 317 -21.60 3.49 -10.48
C LEU A 317 -22.86 2.74 -10.93
N LYS A 318 -22.86 2.21 -12.18
CA LYS A 318 -23.97 1.41 -12.71
C LYS A 318 -24.17 0.12 -11.90
N ALA A 319 -23.09 -0.58 -11.56
CA ALA A 319 -23.15 -1.82 -10.81
C ALA A 319 -23.68 -1.61 -9.39
N VAL A 320 -23.23 -0.55 -8.69
CA VAL A 320 -23.70 -0.19 -7.36
C VAL A 320 -25.17 0.26 -7.41
N ALA A 321 -25.55 1.13 -8.34
CA ALA A 321 -26.93 1.59 -8.46
C ALA A 321 -27.90 0.44 -8.76
N LEU A 322 -27.58 -0.40 -9.74
CA LEU A 322 -28.41 -1.55 -10.11
C LEU A 322 -28.51 -2.59 -8.99
N SER A 323 -27.38 -2.89 -8.33
CA SER A 323 -27.38 -3.84 -7.20
C SER A 323 -28.24 -3.35 -6.04
N SER A 324 -28.15 -2.08 -5.68
CA SER A 324 -28.92 -1.49 -4.60
C SER A 324 -30.42 -1.47 -4.94
N LEU A 325 -30.79 -1.22 -6.20
CA LEU A 325 -32.17 -1.32 -6.66
C LEU A 325 -32.71 -2.74 -6.59
N ILE A 326 -31.93 -3.74 -7.02
CA ILE A 326 -32.33 -5.17 -6.95
C ILE A 326 -32.50 -5.61 -5.51
N ILE A 327 -31.58 -5.26 -4.62
CA ILE A 327 -31.64 -5.58 -3.19
C ILE A 327 -32.89 -4.94 -2.57
N MET A 328 -33.13 -3.66 -2.87
CA MET A 328 -34.31 -2.93 -2.37
C MET A 328 -35.62 -3.56 -2.86
N ALA A 329 -35.68 -3.93 -4.14
CA ALA A 329 -36.85 -4.61 -4.72
C ALA A 329 -37.09 -5.99 -4.08
N PHE A 330 -36.01 -6.76 -3.86
CA PHE A 330 -36.12 -8.07 -3.22
C PHE A 330 -36.65 -7.98 -1.81
N ILE A 331 -36.12 -7.03 -1.01
CA ILE A 331 -36.57 -6.83 0.39
C ILE A 331 -38.00 -6.29 0.42
N LEU A 332 -38.38 -5.43 -0.53
CA LEU A 332 -39.77 -4.98 -0.66
C LEU A 332 -40.73 -6.15 -0.93
N MET A 333 -40.36 -7.04 -1.85
CA MET A 333 -41.21 -8.19 -2.19
C MET A 333 -41.30 -9.21 -1.06
N TYR A 334 -40.20 -9.45 -0.32
CA TYR A 334 -40.12 -10.49 0.69
C TYR A 334 -40.66 -10.05 2.06
N THR A 335 -40.33 -8.83 2.52
CA THR A 335 -40.64 -8.35 3.87
C THR A 335 -41.56 -7.13 3.89
N ARG A 336 -41.94 -6.59 2.72
CA ARG A 336 -42.70 -5.30 2.61
C ARG A 336 -42.08 -4.14 3.37
N PHE A 337 -40.75 -4.19 3.59
CA PHE A 337 -39.97 -3.27 4.44
C PHE A 337 -40.39 -3.27 5.92
N GLU A 338 -41.10 -4.27 6.39
CA GLU A 338 -41.33 -4.40 7.83
C GLU A 338 -40.00 -4.53 8.56
N PHE A 339 -39.75 -3.61 9.50
CA PHE A 339 -38.50 -3.50 10.28
C PHE A 339 -37.23 -3.08 9.52
N PHE A 340 -37.27 -2.81 8.19
CA PHE A 340 -36.13 -2.33 7.43
C PHE A 340 -36.20 -0.83 7.17
N SER A 341 -35.11 -0.10 7.44
CA SER A 341 -34.99 1.30 7.09
C SER A 341 -34.52 1.46 5.63
N ARG A 342 -35.34 2.11 4.79
CA ARG A 342 -35.01 2.40 3.38
C ARG A 342 -33.72 3.21 3.25
N THR A 343 -33.44 4.07 4.23
CA THR A 343 -32.28 4.95 4.27
C THR A 343 -30.98 4.16 4.34
N VAL A 344 -30.97 2.95 4.96
CA VAL A 344 -29.77 2.09 5.03
C VAL A 344 -29.28 1.74 3.63
N PHE A 345 -30.16 1.41 2.69
CA PHE A 345 -29.77 1.02 1.32
C PHE A 345 -29.21 2.19 0.50
N VAL A 346 -29.71 3.41 0.76
CA VAL A 346 -29.19 4.63 0.13
C VAL A 346 -27.79 4.95 0.66
N ILE A 347 -27.63 4.92 1.99
CA ILE A 347 -26.32 5.14 2.64
C ILE A 347 -25.32 4.07 2.20
N ASP A 348 -25.75 2.80 2.17
CA ASP A 348 -24.92 1.69 1.69
C ASP A 348 -24.46 1.88 0.24
N ALA A 349 -25.35 2.31 -0.65
CA ALA A 349 -24.99 2.60 -2.04
C ALA A 349 -23.93 3.70 -2.14
N MET A 350 -24.08 4.78 -1.39
CA MET A 350 -23.13 5.89 -1.36
C MET A 350 -21.77 5.46 -0.79
N LEU A 351 -21.79 4.76 0.35
CA LEU A 351 -20.56 4.26 0.98
C LEU A 351 -19.86 3.22 0.11
N CYS A 352 -20.61 2.29 -0.47
CA CYS A 352 -20.06 1.26 -1.36
C CYS A 352 -19.41 1.90 -2.60
N LEU A 353 -20.07 2.88 -3.22
CA LEU A 353 -19.50 3.64 -4.35
C LEU A 353 -18.20 4.34 -3.93
N LEU A 354 -18.20 5.02 -2.80
CA LEU A 354 -17.03 5.77 -2.31
C LEU A 354 -15.87 4.83 -1.95
N LEU A 355 -16.13 3.75 -1.21
CA LEU A 355 -15.09 2.83 -0.76
C LEU A 355 -14.50 2.02 -1.91
N VAL A 356 -15.34 1.45 -2.78
CA VAL A 356 -14.87 0.64 -3.93
C VAL A 356 -14.17 1.54 -4.94
N SER A 357 -14.76 2.66 -5.35
CA SER A 357 -14.11 3.60 -6.29
C SER A 357 -12.83 4.16 -5.71
N GLY A 358 -12.84 4.54 -4.43
CA GLY A 358 -11.66 5.05 -3.72
C GLY A 358 -10.53 4.04 -3.68
N ALA A 359 -10.81 2.76 -3.39
CA ALA A 359 -9.83 1.69 -3.40
C ALA A 359 -9.24 1.48 -4.81
N HIS A 360 -10.07 1.37 -5.82
CA HIS A 360 -9.62 1.18 -7.20
C HIS A 360 -8.83 2.38 -7.72
N PHE A 361 -9.23 3.62 -7.39
CA PHE A 361 -8.55 4.83 -7.82
C PHE A 361 -7.25 5.09 -7.07
N SER A 362 -7.22 4.87 -5.76
CA SER A 362 -6.02 5.08 -4.93
C SER A 362 -4.85 4.20 -5.38
N LEU A 363 -5.14 2.98 -5.80
CA LEU A 363 -4.14 2.07 -6.35
C LEU A 363 -3.54 2.54 -7.67
N ARG A 364 -4.37 3.12 -8.53
CA ARG A 364 -3.89 3.72 -9.78
C ARG A 364 -2.95 4.88 -9.48
N VAL A 365 -3.36 5.84 -8.64
CA VAL A 365 -2.55 7.02 -8.29
C VAL A 365 -1.23 6.59 -7.63
N LEU A 366 -1.29 5.62 -6.71
CA LEU A 366 -0.09 5.11 -6.06
C LEU A 366 0.86 4.43 -7.05
N ARG A 367 0.34 3.63 -7.97
CA ARG A 367 1.13 2.99 -9.03
C ARG A 367 1.75 4.02 -9.97
N GLU A 368 0.97 5.00 -10.45
CA GLU A 368 1.45 6.07 -11.32
C GLU A 368 2.55 6.89 -10.64
N TYR A 369 2.40 7.17 -9.34
CA TYR A 369 3.43 7.82 -8.53
C TYR A 369 4.70 6.96 -8.39
N LEU A 370 4.57 5.65 -8.20
CA LEU A 370 5.68 4.72 -8.04
C LEU A 370 6.40 4.44 -9.37
N GLU A 371 5.67 4.35 -10.48
CA GLU A 371 6.23 4.18 -11.83
C GLU A 371 6.91 5.47 -12.33
N SER A 372 6.52 6.64 -11.83
CA SER A 372 7.13 7.93 -12.18
C SER A 372 8.49 8.19 -11.52
N GLN A 373 8.92 7.36 -10.54
CA GLN A 373 10.23 7.50 -9.92
C GLN A 373 11.32 6.89 -10.80
N PRO A 374 12.25 7.69 -11.37
CA PRO A 374 13.28 7.19 -12.27
C PRO A 374 14.32 6.39 -11.50
N ARG A 375 14.18 5.08 -11.46
CA ARG A 375 15.22 4.16 -11.00
C ARG A 375 16.04 3.72 -12.20
N ASP A 376 17.30 4.09 -12.23
CA ASP A 376 18.30 3.61 -13.22
C ASP A 376 17.91 3.90 -14.70
N SER A 377 17.17 5.00 -14.95
CA SER A 377 16.80 5.40 -16.29
C SER A 377 17.94 6.17 -16.93
N ARG A 378 18.37 5.74 -18.12
CA ARG A 378 19.32 6.47 -18.94
C ARG A 378 18.67 7.74 -19.46
N ARG A 379 19.32 8.88 -19.23
CA ARG A 379 18.84 10.15 -19.76
C ARG A 379 19.02 10.17 -21.28
N VAL A 380 17.92 10.44 -22.00
CA VAL A 380 17.90 10.51 -23.46
C VAL A 380 17.47 11.90 -23.91
N LEU A 381 18.11 12.42 -24.94
CA LEU A 381 17.69 13.61 -25.67
C LEU A 381 16.97 13.19 -26.94
N LEU A 382 15.86 13.87 -27.26
CA LEU A 382 15.11 13.64 -28.50
C LEU A 382 15.45 14.76 -29.50
N ILE A 383 15.90 14.37 -30.71
CA ILE A 383 16.08 15.30 -31.82
C ILE A 383 14.86 15.26 -32.72
N GLY A 384 14.19 16.40 -32.82
CA GLY A 384 12.91 16.58 -33.50
C GLY A 384 11.72 16.68 -32.50
N ALA A 385 11.16 17.89 -32.42
CA ALA A 385 10.01 18.21 -31.57
C ALA A 385 8.72 18.32 -32.41
N GLY A 386 8.58 17.43 -33.40
CA GLY A 386 7.38 17.24 -34.23
C GLY A 386 6.57 16.04 -33.76
N ASP A 387 5.59 15.62 -34.58
CA ASP A 387 4.69 14.49 -34.29
C ASP A 387 5.43 13.19 -33.97
N ALA A 388 6.52 12.90 -34.68
CA ALA A 388 7.35 11.72 -34.43
C ALA A 388 8.07 11.80 -33.07
N GLY A 389 8.56 12.99 -32.67
CA GLY A 389 9.14 13.23 -31.36
C GLY A 389 8.12 13.12 -30.23
N GLU A 390 6.89 13.61 -30.45
CA GLU A 390 5.80 13.44 -29.50
C GLU A 390 5.42 11.96 -29.34
N MET A 391 5.31 11.21 -30.44
CA MET A 391 5.05 9.77 -30.41
C MET A 391 6.15 9.02 -29.66
N ALA A 392 7.42 9.32 -29.90
CA ALA A 392 8.55 8.73 -29.20
C ALA A 392 8.51 9.03 -27.69
N LEU A 393 8.17 10.26 -27.30
CA LEU A 393 8.01 10.63 -25.90
C LEU A 393 6.86 9.84 -25.25
N ARG A 394 5.74 9.68 -25.92
CA ARG A 394 4.61 8.88 -25.45
C ARG A 394 4.99 7.40 -25.32
N GLU A 395 5.72 6.86 -26.30
CA GLU A 395 6.18 5.48 -26.28
C GLU A 395 7.15 5.22 -25.12
N ILE A 396 8.10 6.11 -24.89
CA ILE A 396 9.04 6.02 -23.76
C ILE A 396 8.29 6.09 -22.43
N ARG A 397 7.28 6.96 -22.30
CA ARG A 397 6.46 7.07 -21.07
C ARG A 397 5.56 5.87 -20.84
N ASN A 398 5.00 5.33 -21.91
CA ASN A 398 4.10 4.19 -21.84
C ASN A 398 4.85 2.84 -21.65
N ASN A 399 6.13 2.81 -21.94
CA ASN A 399 6.99 1.63 -21.80
C ASN A 399 8.16 1.86 -20.83
N PRO A 400 7.92 1.82 -19.49
CA PRO A 400 8.96 1.96 -18.47
C PRO A 400 10.11 0.94 -18.61
N GLY A 401 9.85 -0.19 -19.28
CA GLY A 401 10.84 -1.23 -19.58
C GLY A 401 11.98 -0.74 -20.48
N LEU A 402 11.80 0.35 -21.23
CA LEU A 402 12.88 0.97 -22.04
C LEU A 402 13.96 1.65 -21.17
N LYS A 403 13.66 1.92 -19.89
CA LYS A 403 14.54 2.57 -18.92
C LYS A 403 15.11 3.90 -19.42
N PHE A 404 14.36 4.66 -20.22
CA PHE A 404 14.72 5.98 -20.71
C PHE A 404 14.00 7.08 -19.93
N GLN A 405 14.74 8.15 -19.65
CA GLN A 405 14.21 9.40 -19.13
C GLN A 405 14.49 10.52 -20.12
N VAL A 406 13.46 11.07 -20.74
CA VAL A 406 13.64 12.17 -21.69
C VAL A 406 14.04 13.43 -20.94
N ALA A 407 15.28 13.90 -21.19
CA ALA A 407 15.87 15.09 -20.59
C ALA A 407 15.42 16.38 -21.29
N GLY A 408 15.11 16.32 -22.59
CA GLY A 408 14.65 17.44 -23.38
C GLY A 408 14.54 17.10 -24.86
N PHE A 409 14.02 18.06 -25.62
CA PHE A 409 14.00 18.06 -27.07
C PHE A 409 15.05 19.03 -27.66
N LEU A 410 15.54 18.71 -28.83
CA LEU A 410 16.29 19.63 -29.72
C LEU A 410 15.51 19.74 -31.02
N ASP A 411 15.28 20.98 -31.53
CA ASP A 411 14.57 21.22 -32.77
C ASP A 411 15.10 22.53 -33.38
N ASP A 412 15.34 22.53 -34.67
CA ASP A 412 15.88 23.69 -35.39
C ASP A 412 14.78 24.74 -35.69
N ASP A 413 13.49 24.44 -35.45
CA ASP A 413 12.38 25.37 -35.58
C ASP A 413 12.42 26.42 -34.46
N PRO A 414 12.65 27.72 -34.77
CA PRO A 414 12.72 28.78 -33.77
C PRO A 414 11.40 29.00 -33.01
N PHE A 415 10.25 28.65 -33.60
CA PHE A 415 8.95 28.77 -32.96
C PHE A 415 8.71 27.77 -31.84
N LYS A 416 9.46 26.66 -31.77
CA LYS A 416 9.37 25.63 -30.75
C LYS A 416 10.33 25.86 -29.60
N ARG A 417 11.33 26.72 -29.75
CA ARG A 417 12.34 26.99 -28.73
C ARG A 417 11.72 27.44 -27.42
N ASN A 418 12.17 26.85 -26.31
CA ASN A 418 11.65 27.06 -24.95
C ASN A 418 10.19 26.62 -24.69
N ARG A 419 9.49 26.06 -25.68
CA ARG A 419 8.15 25.46 -25.44
C ARG A 419 8.26 24.10 -24.78
N LYS A 420 7.16 23.65 -24.18
CA LYS A 420 7.05 22.32 -23.55
C LYS A 420 6.10 21.44 -24.34
N ILE A 421 6.53 20.24 -24.68
CA ILE A 421 5.70 19.18 -25.27
C ILE A 421 5.45 18.15 -24.18
N HIS A 422 4.21 18.00 -23.76
CA HIS A 422 3.85 17.12 -22.63
C HIS A 422 4.72 17.32 -21.39
N GLY A 423 5.10 18.56 -21.06
CA GLY A 423 5.91 18.89 -19.88
C GLY A 423 7.43 18.80 -20.09
N VAL A 424 7.92 18.27 -21.23
CA VAL A 424 9.34 18.23 -21.59
C VAL A 424 9.70 19.43 -22.44
N LYS A 425 10.78 20.14 -22.09
CA LYS A 425 11.19 21.41 -22.70
C LYS A 425 12.02 21.19 -23.96
N VAL A 426 11.83 22.04 -24.98
CA VAL A 426 12.74 22.18 -26.11
C VAL A 426 13.92 23.06 -25.65
N LEU A 427 15.12 22.47 -25.55
CA LEU A 427 16.30 23.06 -24.90
C LEU A 427 17.16 23.89 -25.82
N GLY A 428 17.12 23.62 -27.12
CA GLY A 428 17.92 24.32 -28.11
C GLY A 428 17.76 23.74 -29.51
N THR A 429 18.64 24.13 -30.39
CA THR A 429 18.79 23.65 -31.79
C THR A 429 19.68 22.40 -31.85
N VAL A 430 19.68 21.70 -32.97
CA VAL A 430 20.59 20.56 -33.18
C VAL A 430 22.05 20.99 -33.12
N ALA A 431 22.37 22.25 -33.45
CA ALA A 431 23.74 22.80 -33.32
C ALA A 431 24.19 22.87 -31.83
N ASP A 432 23.27 23.02 -30.89
CA ASP A 432 23.55 23.14 -29.46
C ASP A 432 23.73 21.78 -28.76
N ILE A 433 23.74 20.67 -29.51
CA ILE A 433 23.69 19.30 -28.97
C ILE A 433 24.77 19.03 -27.92
N ALA A 434 26.04 19.45 -28.20
CA ALA A 434 27.17 19.23 -27.31
C ALA A 434 26.96 19.91 -25.94
N ALA A 435 26.58 21.17 -25.92
CA ALA A 435 26.34 21.95 -24.73
C ALA A 435 25.12 21.42 -23.94
N VAL A 436 24.09 20.96 -24.65
CA VAL A 436 22.87 20.42 -24.02
C VAL A 436 23.13 19.02 -23.44
N VAL A 437 23.88 18.17 -24.10
CA VAL A 437 24.30 16.85 -23.59
C VAL A 437 25.06 16.99 -22.27
N GLU A 438 26.08 17.88 -22.24
CA GLU A 438 26.84 18.15 -21.02
C GLU A 438 26.00 18.68 -19.89
N LYS A 439 25.11 19.63 -20.18
CA LYS A 439 24.20 20.23 -19.18
C LYS A 439 23.17 19.25 -18.64
N THR A 440 22.61 18.37 -19.47
CA THR A 440 21.58 17.41 -19.10
C THR A 440 22.11 16.09 -18.59
N LYS A 441 23.41 15.81 -18.79
CA LYS A 441 24.06 14.52 -18.55
C LYS A 441 23.32 13.38 -19.27
N ALA A 442 22.85 13.65 -20.49
CA ALA A 442 22.20 12.63 -21.30
C ALA A 442 23.25 11.62 -21.77
N ARG A 443 22.88 10.34 -21.74
CA ARG A 443 23.77 9.24 -22.19
C ARG A 443 23.41 8.68 -23.56
N GLU A 444 22.24 9.04 -24.07
CA GLU A 444 21.72 8.56 -25.34
C GLU A 444 21.00 9.70 -26.08
N VAL A 445 21.05 9.66 -27.39
CA VAL A 445 20.33 10.61 -28.26
C VAL A 445 19.46 9.79 -29.22
N LEU A 446 18.18 10.09 -29.26
CA LEU A 446 17.23 9.46 -30.16
C LEU A 446 16.80 10.47 -31.23
N VAL A 447 17.07 10.13 -32.49
CA VAL A 447 16.64 10.95 -33.64
C VAL A 447 15.23 10.52 -34.05
N THR A 448 14.29 11.46 -34.00
CA THR A 448 12.87 11.22 -34.27
C THR A 448 12.32 11.98 -35.47
N ILE A 449 13.22 12.30 -36.42
CA ILE A 449 12.82 13.00 -37.66
C ILE A 449 12.61 11.96 -38.76
N SER A 450 11.37 11.85 -39.26
CA SER A 450 10.94 10.80 -40.18
C SER A 450 11.49 10.89 -41.61
N ALA A 451 12.03 12.02 -41.99
CA ALA A 451 12.69 12.23 -43.32
C ALA A 451 13.87 13.16 -43.15
N LEU A 452 15.01 12.64 -42.67
CA LEU A 452 16.24 13.39 -42.59
C LEU A 452 17.00 13.27 -43.94
N PRO A 453 17.36 14.41 -44.58
CA PRO A 453 18.33 14.39 -45.63
C PRO A 453 19.65 13.78 -45.14
N THR A 454 20.34 13.07 -46.02
CA THR A 454 21.63 12.39 -45.71
C THR A 454 22.69 13.36 -45.17
N ASP A 455 22.66 14.61 -45.58
CA ASP A 455 23.58 15.67 -45.14
C ASP A 455 23.32 16.09 -43.66
N ASP A 456 22.08 16.13 -43.23
CA ASP A 456 21.73 16.44 -41.82
C ASP A 456 22.07 15.28 -40.87
N LEU A 457 21.90 14.05 -41.32
CA LEU A 457 22.33 12.88 -40.58
C LEU A 457 23.87 12.86 -40.39
N ALA A 458 24.60 13.22 -41.44
CA ALA A 458 26.05 13.37 -41.40
C ALA A 458 26.49 14.53 -40.49
N ARG A 459 25.70 15.61 -40.39
CA ARG A 459 25.95 16.74 -39.49
C ARG A 459 25.72 16.35 -38.03
N ILE A 460 24.64 15.67 -37.76
CA ILE A 460 24.31 15.14 -36.42
C ILE A 460 25.39 14.11 -35.98
N SER A 461 25.74 13.17 -36.86
CA SER A 461 26.79 12.17 -36.61
C SER A 461 28.14 12.81 -36.32
N ARG A 462 28.55 13.83 -37.08
CA ARG A 462 29.78 14.58 -36.81
C ARG A 462 29.75 15.36 -35.50
N ALA A 463 28.62 15.98 -35.16
CA ALA A 463 28.46 16.66 -33.88
C ALA A 463 28.50 15.68 -32.68
N LEU A 464 27.98 14.47 -32.85
CA LEU A 464 28.01 13.40 -31.87
C LEU A 464 29.39 12.71 -31.77
N SER A 465 30.12 12.53 -32.90
CA SER A 465 31.47 11.93 -32.91
C SER A 465 32.52 12.78 -32.19
N LEU A 466 32.32 14.10 -32.12
CA LEU A 466 33.16 15.01 -31.34
C LEU A 466 33.05 14.80 -29.82
N ILE A 467 32.07 14.05 -29.37
CA ILE A 467 31.75 13.79 -27.93
C ILE A 467 32.04 12.32 -27.54
N HIS A 468 32.85 11.57 -28.31
CA HIS A 468 33.15 10.14 -28.11
C HIS A 468 31.92 9.21 -28.18
N ILE A 469 31.03 9.42 -29.15
CA ILE A 469 29.85 8.60 -29.38
C ILE A 469 30.16 7.49 -30.36
N SER A 470 29.86 6.26 -29.99
CA SER A 470 29.95 5.09 -30.88
C SER A 470 28.79 5.09 -31.89
N GLU A 471 28.98 4.41 -33.02
CA GLU A 471 28.02 4.28 -34.12
C GLU A 471 26.60 3.85 -33.68
N PRO A 472 25.53 4.15 -34.47
CA PRO A 472 24.16 3.84 -34.14
C PRO A 472 23.98 2.34 -33.87
N THR A 473 23.63 1.99 -32.62
CA THR A 473 23.65 0.61 -32.13
C THR A 473 22.32 -0.11 -32.26
N ARG A 474 21.18 0.58 -32.52
CA ARG A 474 19.87 -0.06 -32.72
C ARG A 474 18.88 0.83 -33.46
N LEU A 475 18.12 0.23 -34.39
CA LEU A 475 16.83 0.71 -34.87
C LEU A 475 15.75 0.20 -33.88
N LEU A 476 15.06 1.09 -33.17
CA LEU A 476 13.93 0.72 -32.28
C LEU A 476 12.63 0.45 -33.06
N SER A 477 12.51 1.05 -34.23
CA SER A 477 11.53 0.74 -35.28
C SER A 477 12.12 1.27 -36.61
N SER A 478 11.46 0.98 -37.74
CA SER A 478 11.87 1.50 -39.07
C SER A 478 11.92 3.04 -39.16
N SER A 479 11.57 3.76 -38.12
CA SER A 479 11.45 5.23 -38.08
C SER A 479 12.41 5.95 -37.12
N TYR A 480 13.19 5.22 -36.27
CA TYR A 480 14.03 5.85 -35.26
C TYR A 480 15.43 5.27 -35.20
N ALA A 481 16.46 6.14 -35.16
CA ALA A 481 17.86 5.76 -34.93
C ALA A 481 18.28 6.15 -33.50
N VAL A 482 18.92 5.23 -32.76
CA VAL A 482 19.47 5.46 -31.42
C VAL A 482 20.97 5.56 -31.49
N PHE A 483 21.49 6.64 -30.93
CA PHE A 483 22.92 6.85 -30.76
C PHE A 483 23.25 6.76 -29.25
N CYS A 484 24.20 5.90 -28.87
CA CYS A 484 24.71 5.80 -27.50
C CYS A 484 25.90 6.74 -27.31
N LEU A 485 25.90 7.47 -26.19
CA LEU A 485 26.96 8.36 -25.72
C LEU A 485 27.95 7.60 -24.85
#